data_fb137fee5d057ee6e0de65bbfc6b7289
#
_entry.id   fb137fee5d057ee6e0de65bbfc6b7289
#
_cell.length_a   1.000
_cell.length_b   1.000
_cell.length_c   1.000
_cell.angle_alpha   90.00
_cell.angle_beta   90.00
_cell.angle_gamma   90.00
#
_symmetry.space_group_name_H-M   'P 1'
#
loop_
_entity.id
_entity.type
_entity.pdbx_description
1 polymer ?
#
loop_
_entity_poly.entity_id
_entity_poly.type
_entity_poly.pdbx_seq_one_letter_code
_entity_poly.pdbx_strand_id
1 'polypeptide(L)'
;MKFRLFLVCALAFTLGCSAQSAKETDTAGVNRRIAQKVRSTFQLPPSLDVSVGKRGPSEIPGYDMVPVTLSSGGRSSTHQFLISKDDKTLIEWEKLDISKDLMDTINTQGRPERGNKDAKVTIVNYDDFECPFCSRMHQTLFPDLMKTYGSQVKIIYKDYPLVEIHPWAMHAAVDANCLAVQNGDAYWEFADYIHANQKEINGEKRDIDQEYGRIDQLTRDLGTKHGLDAPRLDACIKKQDDSVVRASMAEGDQLGIDSTPTMFVNGERIAGAASEDALRSIIDRALKDAGENPPPLPKSSASQSMAPATSGQSGPQTANSQRPH
;
A
#
# COMPACT_ATOMS: atom_id res chain seq x y z
N MET A 1 0.98 70.72 -63.60
CA MET A 1 1.30 69.81 -64.73
C MET A 1 1.50 68.40 -64.23
N LYS A 2 0.64 67.46 -64.67
CA LYS A 2 0.78 65.98 -64.82
C LYS A 2 1.15 65.18 -63.58
N PHE A 3 0.18 64.43 -62.93
CA PHE A 3 -0.39 63.07 -63.33
C PHE A 3 0.57 61.91 -63.15
N ARG A 4 0.22 60.97 -62.26
CA ARG A 4 -0.06 59.54 -62.40
C ARG A 4 0.27 58.85 -61.06
N LEU A 5 -0.68 58.39 -60.26
CA LEU A 5 -1.41 57.10 -60.32
C LEU A 5 -0.51 55.87 -60.49
N PHE A 6 -0.32 55.15 -59.43
CA PHE A 6 -0.21 53.69 -59.51
C PHE A 6 -0.84 53.01 -58.32
N LEU A 7 -1.92 52.39 -58.65
CA LEU A 7 -2.66 51.39 -57.90
C LEU A 7 -1.99 50.05 -58.17
N VAL A 8 -1.39 49.36 -57.20
CA VAL A 8 -1.10 47.95 -57.32
C VAL A 8 -1.18 47.25 -55.96
N CYS A 9 -2.16 46.36 -55.91
CA CYS A 9 -2.25 45.04 -55.30
C CYS A 9 -2.36 44.93 -53.79
N ALA A 10 -3.60 44.94 -53.39
CA ALA A 10 -4.10 44.04 -52.36
C ALA A 10 -4.30 42.66 -53.00
N LEU A 11 -3.45 41.70 -52.65
CA LEU A 11 -3.72 40.25 -52.79
C LEU A 11 -2.52 39.46 -52.29
N ALA A 12 -2.50 39.07 -51.01
CA ALA A 12 -1.80 37.90 -50.50
C ALA A 12 -1.94 37.80 -48.95
N PHE A 13 -3.15 37.57 -48.45
CA PHE A 13 -3.31 37.13 -47.07
C PHE A 13 -4.56 36.24 -46.95
N THR A 14 -4.55 35.03 -47.50
CA THR A 14 -5.61 34.05 -47.28
C THR A 14 -5.13 32.62 -47.35
N LEU A 15 -3.89 32.29 -47.01
CA LEU A 15 -3.40 30.90 -47.05
C LEU A 15 -2.83 30.40 -45.72
N GLY A 16 -2.96 31.16 -44.62
CA GLY A 16 -2.39 30.80 -43.31
C GLY A 16 -3.36 30.07 -42.37
N CYS A 17 -4.68 30.17 -42.55
CA CYS A 17 -5.64 29.70 -41.55
C CYS A 17 -6.05 28.21 -41.67
N SER A 18 -5.93 27.57 -42.83
CA SER A 18 -6.40 26.23 -43.02
C SER A 18 -5.47 25.14 -42.46
N ALA A 19 -4.16 25.37 -42.46
CA ALA A 19 -3.20 24.39 -41.95
C ALA A 19 -3.18 24.33 -40.39
N GLN A 20 -3.39 25.45 -39.73
CA GLN A 20 -3.46 25.51 -38.26
C GLN A 20 -4.76 24.87 -37.73
N SER A 21 -5.90 25.11 -38.42
CA SER A 21 -7.19 24.53 -38.07
C SER A 21 -7.22 23.01 -38.30
N ALA A 22 -6.61 22.51 -39.36
CA ALA A 22 -6.53 21.06 -39.64
C ALA A 22 -5.65 20.34 -38.61
N LYS A 23 -4.53 20.94 -38.16
CA LYS A 23 -3.65 20.38 -37.15
C LYS A 23 -4.29 20.39 -35.76
N GLU A 24 -5.04 21.41 -35.41
CA GLU A 24 -5.76 21.54 -34.14
C GLU A 24 -6.92 20.56 -34.04
N THR A 25 -7.64 20.34 -35.18
CA THR A 25 -8.74 19.38 -35.29
C THR A 25 -8.22 17.93 -35.20
N ASP A 26 -7.06 17.65 -35.73
CA ASP A 26 -6.42 16.33 -35.63
C ASP A 26 -5.95 16.05 -34.21
N THR A 27 -5.37 17.04 -33.52
CA THR A 27 -4.96 16.92 -32.12
C THR A 27 -6.15 16.58 -31.19
N ALA A 28 -7.31 17.22 -31.38
CA ALA A 28 -8.52 16.92 -30.62
C ALA A 28 -9.02 15.49 -30.88
N GLY A 29 -8.96 15.04 -32.12
CA GLY A 29 -9.30 13.66 -32.50
C GLY A 29 -8.38 12.64 -31.86
N VAL A 30 -7.07 12.89 -31.87
CA VAL A 30 -6.07 12.03 -31.21
C VAL A 30 -6.29 12.00 -29.70
N ASN A 31 -6.46 13.13 -29.05
CA ASN A 31 -6.70 13.21 -27.60
C ASN A 31 -7.96 12.41 -27.18
N ARG A 32 -9.03 12.47 -27.99
CA ARG A 32 -10.22 11.66 -27.78
C ARG A 32 -9.90 10.16 -27.84
N ARG A 33 -9.14 9.72 -28.85
CA ARG A 33 -8.72 8.31 -28.96
C ARG A 33 -7.87 7.86 -27.79
N ILE A 34 -6.96 8.72 -27.32
CA ILE A 34 -6.16 8.47 -26.11
C ILE A 34 -7.08 8.26 -24.90
N ALA A 35 -7.97 9.21 -24.61
CA ALA A 35 -8.88 9.13 -23.48
C ALA A 35 -9.76 7.87 -23.53
N GLN A 36 -10.31 7.54 -24.71
CA GLN A 36 -11.11 6.32 -24.91
C GLN A 36 -10.29 5.05 -24.68
N LYS A 37 -9.06 5.00 -25.20
CA LYS A 37 -8.19 3.84 -25.05
C LYS A 37 -7.77 3.64 -23.61
N VAL A 38 -7.39 4.72 -22.89
CA VAL A 38 -7.07 4.70 -21.47
C VAL A 38 -8.27 4.20 -20.66
N ARG A 39 -9.46 4.76 -20.84
CA ARG A 39 -10.69 4.30 -20.17
C ARG A 39 -10.92 2.80 -20.36
N SER A 40 -10.82 2.34 -21.60
CA SER A 40 -11.08 0.93 -21.94
C SER A 40 -10.01 -0.01 -21.41
N THR A 41 -8.73 0.35 -21.52
CA THR A 41 -7.61 -0.51 -21.10
C THR A 41 -7.59 -0.70 -19.59
N PHE A 42 -7.81 0.40 -18.83
CA PHE A 42 -7.78 0.38 -17.35
C PHE A 42 -9.16 0.18 -16.72
N GLN A 43 -10.20 -0.09 -17.54
CA GLN A 43 -11.58 -0.33 -17.07
C GLN A 43 -12.08 0.75 -16.09
N LEU A 44 -11.76 2.01 -16.40
CA LEU A 44 -12.05 3.12 -15.52
C LEU A 44 -13.57 3.31 -15.31
N PRO A 45 -14.03 3.58 -14.07
CA PRO A 45 -15.43 3.80 -13.80
C PRO A 45 -15.95 5.07 -14.51
N PRO A 46 -17.24 5.10 -14.89
CA PRO A 46 -17.83 6.24 -15.61
C PRO A 46 -17.73 7.58 -14.87
N SER A 47 -17.68 7.54 -13.53
CA SER A 47 -17.57 8.72 -12.66
C SER A 47 -16.17 9.37 -12.66
N LEU A 48 -15.19 8.74 -13.30
CA LEU A 48 -13.81 9.24 -13.33
C LEU A 48 -13.58 10.01 -14.63
N ASP A 49 -13.23 11.28 -14.55
CA ASP A 49 -12.91 12.09 -15.71
C ASP A 49 -11.49 11.81 -16.21
N VAL A 50 -11.31 11.76 -17.52
CA VAL A 50 -10.01 11.57 -18.17
C VAL A 50 -9.74 12.76 -19.07
N SER A 51 -8.72 13.53 -18.74
CA SER A 51 -8.24 14.66 -19.54
C SER A 51 -6.85 14.40 -20.09
N VAL A 52 -6.63 14.78 -21.34
CA VAL A 52 -5.34 14.63 -22.03
C VAL A 52 -4.70 15.99 -22.15
N GLY A 53 -3.53 16.14 -21.55
CA GLY A 53 -2.80 17.40 -21.51
C GLY A 53 -2.00 17.68 -22.79
N LYS A 54 -1.24 18.76 -22.75
CA LYS A 54 -0.41 19.19 -23.88
C LYS A 54 0.78 18.25 -24.05
N ARG A 55 1.06 17.87 -25.29
CA ARG A 55 2.26 17.10 -25.63
C ARG A 55 3.53 17.93 -25.43
N GLY A 56 4.56 17.26 -24.95
CA GLY A 56 5.89 17.79 -24.77
C GLY A 56 6.96 16.88 -25.38
N PRO A 57 8.21 17.34 -25.44
CA PRO A 57 9.31 16.50 -25.89
C PRO A 57 9.52 15.31 -24.94
N SER A 58 9.93 14.18 -25.51
CA SER A 58 10.28 12.96 -24.77
C SER A 58 11.78 12.68 -24.91
N GLU A 59 12.34 12.02 -23.90
CA GLU A 59 13.70 11.47 -23.94
C GLU A 59 13.80 10.28 -24.89
N ILE A 60 12.66 9.70 -25.30
CA ILE A 60 12.60 8.51 -26.15
C ILE A 60 12.46 8.95 -27.62
N PRO A 61 13.42 8.64 -28.48
CA PRO A 61 13.35 8.98 -29.91
C PRO A 61 12.10 8.42 -30.58
N GLY A 62 11.44 9.24 -31.38
CA GLY A 62 10.22 8.84 -32.10
C GLY A 62 8.91 9.01 -31.33
N TYR A 63 8.99 9.47 -30.07
CA TYR A 63 7.83 9.70 -29.22
C TYR A 63 7.76 11.14 -28.70
N ASP A 64 6.56 11.57 -28.33
CA ASP A 64 6.28 12.73 -27.49
C ASP A 64 5.70 12.27 -26.14
N MET A 65 5.95 13.04 -25.10
CA MET A 65 5.32 12.82 -23.79
C MET A 65 3.93 13.49 -23.79
N VAL A 66 2.93 12.80 -23.25
CA VAL A 66 1.58 13.30 -23.07
C VAL A 66 1.06 12.95 -21.66
N PRO A 67 0.76 13.96 -20.84
CA PRO A 67 0.16 13.72 -19.53
C PRO A 67 -1.34 13.39 -19.69
N VAL A 68 -1.80 12.36 -18.98
CA VAL A 68 -3.21 12.02 -18.86
C VAL A 68 -3.62 12.14 -17.41
N THR A 69 -4.56 13.03 -17.13
CA THR A 69 -5.05 13.26 -15.76
C THR A 69 -6.38 12.56 -15.57
N LEU A 70 -6.46 11.77 -14.50
CA LEU A 70 -7.66 11.11 -14.01
C LEU A 70 -8.19 11.91 -12.82
N SER A 71 -9.47 12.28 -12.81
CA SER A 71 -10.05 13.08 -11.71
C SER A 71 -11.44 12.58 -11.32
N SER A 72 -11.72 12.59 -10.00
CA SER A 72 -13.01 12.26 -9.42
C SER A 72 -13.12 12.88 -8.01
N GLY A 73 -14.26 13.49 -7.69
CA GLY A 73 -14.55 13.97 -6.35
C GLY A 73 -13.51 14.94 -5.75
N GLY A 74 -12.88 15.80 -6.58
CA GLY A 74 -11.86 16.74 -6.14
C GLY A 74 -10.44 16.16 -6.00
N ARG A 75 -10.25 14.86 -6.22
CA ARG A 75 -8.94 14.21 -6.29
C ARG A 75 -8.52 14.06 -7.75
N SER A 76 -7.23 14.18 -8.03
CA SER A 76 -6.68 13.97 -9.36
C SER A 76 -5.32 13.28 -9.30
N SER A 77 -5.07 12.39 -10.27
CA SER A 77 -3.77 11.78 -10.51
C SER A 77 -3.36 11.98 -11.96
N THR A 78 -2.08 12.27 -12.22
CA THR A 78 -1.57 12.46 -13.58
C THR A 78 -0.57 11.38 -13.91
N HIS A 79 -0.84 10.64 -14.99
CA HIS A 79 0.00 9.58 -15.51
C HIS A 79 0.69 10.06 -16.79
N GLN A 80 1.96 9.71 -16.97
CA GLN A 80 2.70 10.06 -18.17
C GLN A 80 2.57 8.94 -19.21
N PHE A 81 2.29 9.34 -20.44
CA PHE A 81 2.27 8.44 -21.58
C PHE A 81 3.23 8.95 -22.65
N LEU A 82 3.74 8.04 -23.45
CA LEU A 82 4.45 8.35 -24.68
C LEU A 82 3.52 8.08 -25.88
N ILE A 83 3.44 9.05 -26.78
CA ILE A 83 2.72 8.89 -28.04
C ILE A 83 3.71 8.92 -29.20
N SER A 84 3.61 7.96 -30.13
CA SER A 84 4.46 7.96 -31.32
C SER A 84 4.20 9.18 -32.21
N LYS A 85 5.20 9.62 -32.97
CA LYS A 85 5.11 10.78 -33.86
C LYS A 85 4.06 10.63 -34.96
N ASP A 86 3.66 9.41 -35.29
CA ASP A 86 2.59 9.09 -36.24
C ASP A 86 1.19 8.93 -35.64
N ASP A 87 1.06 9.19 -34.32
CA ASP A 87 -0.17 9.17 -33.54
C ASP A 87 -0.88 7.79 -33.46
N LYS A 88 -0.15 6.68 -33.66
CA LYS A 88 -0.72 5.33 -33.73
C LYS A 88 -0.45 4.49 -32.47
N THR A 89 0.61 4.81 -31.72
CA THR A 89 1.05 4.02 -30.57
C THR A 89 1.02 4.88 -29.31
N LEU A 90 0.40 4.36 -28.25
CA LEU A 90 0.41 4.93 -26.91
C LEU A 90 1.08 3.93 -25.96
N ILE A 91 2.06 4.39 -25.20
CA ILE A 91 2.81 3.61 -24.19
C ILE A 91 2.61 4.30 -22.85
N GLU A 92 2.22 3.54 -21.83
CA GLU A 92 2.30 4.03 -20.46
C GLU A 92 3.78 4.15 -20.05
N TRP A 93 4.14 5.29 -19.49
CA TRP A 93 5.53 5.60 -19.19
C TRP A 93 5.69 5.97 -17.71
N GLU A 94 6.48 5.20 -17.03
CA GLU A 94 6.88 5.48 -15.65
C GLU A 94 8.41 5.43 -15.54
N LYS A 95 8.98 6.42 -14.87
CA LYS A 95 10.42 6.47 -14.60
C LYS A 95 10.65 6.03 -13.17
N LEU A 96 11.23 4.85 -12.99
CA LEU A 96 11.60 4.32 -11.69
C LEU A 96 13.05 4.71 -11.40
N ASP A 97 13.28 5.36 -10.28
CA ASP A 97 14.64 5.62 -9.79
C ASP A 97 15.16 4.38 -9.05
N ILE A 98 16.15 3.72 -9.63
CA ILE A 98 16.82 2.55 -9.08
C ILE A 98 18.21 2.86 -8.52
N SER A 99 18.56 4.14 -8.38
CA SER A 99 19.88 4.56 -7.89
C SER A 99 20.06 4.36 -6.39
N LYS A 100 18.98 4.15 -5.65
CA LYS A 100 18.96 3.92 -4.20
C LYS A 100 18.17 2.68 -3.86
N ASP A 101 18.61 1.97 -2.83
CA ASP A 101 17.78 0.95 -2.20
C ASP A 101 16.60 1.63 -1.49
N LEU A 102 15.41 1.08 -1.65
CA LEU A 102 14.22 1.59 -0.98
C LEU A 102 14.37 1.54 0.55
N MET A 103 15.04 0.50 1.06
CA MET A 103 15.30 0.37 2.50
C MET A 103 16.16 1.50 3.06
N ASP A 104 17.05 2.11 2.25
CA ASP A 104 17.85 3.26 2.68
C ASP A 104 16.99 4.53 2.89
N THR A 105 15.79 4.55 2.35
CA THR A 105 14.85 5.67 2.51
C THR A 105 13.95 5.55 3.74
N ILE A 106 13.89 4.36 4.35
CA ILE A 106 13.05 4.08 5.53
C ILE A 106 13.88 4.28 6.80
N ASN A 107 13.48 5.24 7.61
CA ASN A 107 14.12 5.47 8.90
C ASN A 107 13.63 4.49 9.96
N THR A 108 14.47 3.53 10.32
CA THR A 108 14.19 2.54 11.37
C THR A 108 14.88 2.84 12.69
N GLN A 109 15.61 3.95 12.79
CA GLN A 109 16.38 4.30 13.99
C GLN A 109 15.48 4.45 15.22
N GLY A 110 15.87 3.79 16.31
CA GLY A 110 15.14 3.86 17.57
C GLY A 110 13.81 3.10 17.60
N ARG A 111 13.48 2.38 16.55
CA ARG A 111 12.29 1.52 16.53
C ARG A 111 12.58 0.18 17.20
N PRO A 112 11.64 -0.39 17.96
CA PRO A 112 11.77 -1.73 18.51
C PRO A 112 11.90 -2.78 17.41
N GLU A 113 12.81 -3.73 17.61
CA GLU A 113 13.07 -4.83 16.69
C GLU A 113 12.66 -6.15 17.33
N ARG A 114 12.08 -7.06 16.52
CA ARG A 114 11.80 -8.45 16.92
C ARG A 114 12.45 -9.42 15.93
N GLY A 115 13.08 -10.46 16.45
CA GLY A 115 13.86 -11.43 15.68
C GLY A 115 15.36 -11.24 15.85
N ASN A 116 16.14 -11.62 14.86
CA ASN A 116 17.59 -11.47 14.90
C ASN A 116 17.99 -10.06 14.45
N LYS A 117 18.53 -9.25 15.36
CA LYS A 117 18.99 -7.88 15.08
C LYS A 117 20.05 -7.81 13.97
N ASP A 118 20.84 -8.88 13.80
CA ASP A 118 21.91 -8.97 12.80
C ASP A 118 21.45 -9.67 11.52
N ALA A 119 20.13 -9.91 11.37
CA ALA A 119 19.57 -10.54 10.19
C ALA A 119 19.79 -9.71 8.93
N LYS A 120 20.08 -10.38 7.82
CA LYS A 120 20.22 -9.74 6.50
C LYS A 120 18.88 -9.43 5.84
N VAL A 121 17.80 -10.06 6.31
CA VAL A 121 16.44 -9.77 5.84
C VAL A 121 15.71 -8.96 6.90
N THR A 122 15.35 -7.74 6.51
CA THR A 122 14.58 -6.82 7.35
C THR A 122 13.16 -6.69 6.79
N ILE A 123 12.18 -6.84 7.67
CA ILE A 123 10.76 -6.63 7.38
C ILE A 123 10.35 -5.36 8.11
N VAL A 124 9.98 -4.31 7.39
CA VAL A 124 9.39 -3.10 7.97
C VAL A 124 7.89 -3.13 7.71
N ASN A 125 7.09 -3.11 8.77
CA ASN A 125 5.63 -3.12 8.69
C ASN A 125 5.07 -1.77 9.15
N TYR A 126 4.42 -1.06 8.24
CA TYR A 126 3.62 0.13 8.58
C TYR A 126 2.27 -0.35 9.08
N ASP A 127 2.06 -0.11 10.35
CA ASP A 127 1.02 -0.72 11.17
C ASP A 127 0.05 0.31 11.76
N ASP A 128 -1.16 -0.16 11.99
CA ASP A 128 -2.23 0.57 12.67
C ASP A 128 -2.87 -0.37 13.71
N PHE A 129 -2.73 -0.03 14.98
CA PHE A 129 -3.19 -0.86 16.09
C PHE A 129 -4.70 -1.10 16.11
N GLU A 130 -5.51 -0.23 15.50
CA GLU A 130 -6.97 -0.42 15.40
C GLU A 130 -7.38 -1.16 14.12
N CYS A 131 -6.52 -1.26 13.13
CA CYS A 131 -6.83 -1.90 11.86
C CYS A 131 -7.01 -3.42 12.00
N PRO A 132 -8.17 -3.99 11.61
CA PRO A 132 -8.38 -5.45 11.71
C PRO A 132 -7.51 -6.26 10.75
N PHE A 133 -7.05 -5.65 9.65
CA PHE A 133 -6.11 -6.29 8.74
C PHE A 133 -4.69 -6.33 9.32
N CYS A 134 -4.29 -5.32 10.11
CA CYS A 134 -3.04 -5.33 10.85
C CYS A 134 -3.06 -6.39 11.95
N SER A 135 -4.17 -6.53 12.69
CA SER A 135 -4.35 -7.63 13.63
C SER A 135 -4.16 -9.00 12.98
N ARG A 136 -4.78 -9.21 11.82
CA ARG A 136 -4.61 -10.46 11.05
C ARG A 136 -3.16 -10.68 10.60
N MET A 137 -2.50 -9.62 10.12
CA MET A 137 -1.10 -9.69 9.71
C MET A 137 -0.20 -10.01 10.90
N HIS A 138 -0.42 -9.38 12.03
CA HIS A 138 0.30 -9.66 13.27
C HIS A 138 0.19 -11.13 13.67
N GLN A 139 -1.02 -11.69 13.63
CA GLN A 139 -1.27 -13.13 13.90
C GLN A 139 -0.59 -14.05 12.87
N THR A 140 -0.41 -13.62 11.62
CA THR A 140 0.34 -14.37 10.61
C THR A 140 1.84 -14.32 10.87
N LEU A 141 2.36 -13.16 11.30
CA LEU A 141 3.78 -12.99 11.63
C LEU A 141 4.15 -13.74 12.93
N PHE A 142 3.26 -13.75 13.93
CA PHE A 142 3.52 -14.25 15.27
C PHE A 142 2.46 -15.25 15.76
N PRO A 143 2.87 -16.39 16.32
CA PRO A 143 4.24 -16.83 16.55
C PRO A 143 4.86 -17.63 15.39
N ASP A 144 4.06 -18.13 14.42
CA ASP A 144 4.47 -19.26 13.56
C ASP A 144 5.53 -18.88 12.53
N LEU A 145 5.38 -17.73 11.87
CA LEU A 145 6.40 -17.28 10.90
C LEU A 145 7.71 -16.97 11.62
N MET A 146 7.66 -16.25 12.75
CA MET A 146 8.85 -15.97 13.56
C MET A 146 9.49 -17.22 14.16
N LYS A 147 8.72 -18.26 14.49
CA LYS A 147 9.26 -19.54 14.93
C LYS A 147 10.11 -20.21 13.84
N THR A 148 9.73 -20.02 12.58
CA THR A 148 10.44 -20.58 11.44
C THR A 148 11.63 -19.72 11.01
N TYR A 149 11.44 -18.40 10.92
CA TYR A 149 12.40 -17.48 10.33
C TYR A 149 13.12 -16.57 11.32
N GLY A 150 12.76 -16.57 12.59
CA GLY A 150 13.22 -15.57 13.58
C GLY A 150 14.73 -15.48 13.80
N SER A 151 15.49 -16.51 13.42
CA SER A 151 16.96 -16.44 13.40
C SER A 151 17.55 -15.75 12.16
N GLN A 152 16.77 -15.59 11.11
CA GLN A 152 17.22 -15.09 9.81
C GLN A 152 16.52 -13.78 9.39
N VAL A 153 15.49 -13.36 10.14
CA VAL A 153 14.76 -12.12 9.85
C VAL A 153 14.73 -11.19 11.07
N LYS A 154 14.60 -9.90 10.77
CA LYS A 154 14.32 -8.84 11.70
C LYS A 154 13.04 -8.14 11.31
N ILE A 155 12.12 -7.94 12.26
CA ILE A 155 10.86 -7.24 12.04
C ILE A 155 10.86 -5.93 12.84
N ILE A 156 10.46 -4.85 12.17
CA ILE A 156 10.35 -3.51 12.71
C ILE A 156 8.95 -2.98 12.39
N TYR A 157 8.26 -2.44 13.39
CA TYR A 157 6.99 -1.77 13.18
C TYR A 157 7.17 -0.26 13.08
N LYS A 158 6.49 0.32 12.10
CA LYS A 158 6.36 1.75 11.87
C LYS A 158 4.90 2.14 12.06
N ASP A 159 4.65 3.29 12.67
CA ASP A 159 3.30 3.76 12.93
C ASP A 159 2.68 4.39 11.69
N TYR A 160 1.49 3.94 11.31
CA TYR A 160 0.70 4.53 10.23
C TYR A 160 -0.81 4.46 10.55
N PRO A 161 -1.26 5.15 11.64
CA PRO A 161 -2.66 5.14 12.03
C PRO A 161 -3.54 5.85 11.01
N LEU A 162 -4.63 5.19 10.57
CA LEU A 162 -5.63 5.72 9.66
C LEU A 162 -6.68 6.52 10.45
N VAL A 163 -6.28 7.65 11.00
CA VAL A 163 -7.03 8.43 11.99
C VAL A 163 -8.45 8.85 11.58
N GLU A 164 -8.74 8.88 10.28
CA GLU A 164 -10.06 9.22 9.76
C GLU A 164 -11.10 8.11 9.97
N ILE A 165 -10.66 6.86 10.12
CA ILE A 165 -11.50 5.67 10.26
C ILE A 165 -11.20 4.85 11.50
N HIS A 166 -10.06 5.08 12.15
CA HIS A 166 -9.58 4.39 13.32
C HIS A 166 -9.32 5.39 14.47
N PRO A 167 -10.37 5.71 15.26
CA PRO A 167 -10.33 6.84 16.20
C PRO A 167 -9.28 6.73 17.30
N TRP A 168 -8.97 5.52 17.82
CA TRP A 168 -7.97 5.35 18.88
C TRP A 168 -6.58 4.93 18.40
N ALA A 169 -6.40 4.72 17.09
CA ALA A 169 -5.14 4.25 16.54
C ALA A 169 -3.95 5.19 16.85
N MET A 170 -4.16 6.52 16.75
CA MET A 170 -3.12 7.51 17.09
C MET A 170 -2.73 7.43 18.56
N HIS A 171 -3.70 7.35 19.45
CA HIS A 171 -3.47 7.26 20.90
C HIS A 171 -2.67 6.00 21.25
N ALA A 172 -3.07 4.86 20.70
CA ALA A 172 -2.36 3.60 20.89
C ALA A 172 -0.91 3.64 20.35
N ALA A 173 -0.70 4.28 19.21
CA ALA A 173 0.64 4.43 18.64
C ALA A 173 1.55 5.30 19.54
N VAL A 174 1.02 6.38 20.09
CA VAL A 174 1.76 7.23 21.04
C VAL A 174 2.11 6.44 22.32
N ASP A 175 1.15 5.72 22.89
CA ASP A 175 1.35 4.92 24.10
C ASP A 175 2.37 3.80 23.89
N ALA A 176 2.28 3.10 22.75
CA ALA A 176 3.29 2.12 22.35
C ALA A 176 4.70 2.73 22.27
N ASN A 177 4.82 3.95 21.70
CA ASN A 177 6.10 4.66 21.64
C ASN A 177 6.58 5.08 23.02
N CYS A 178 5.68 5.40 23.99
CA CYS A 178 6.06 5.66 25.38
C CYS A 178 6.70 4.44 26.05
N LEU A 179 6.26 3.23 25.73
CA LEU A 179 6.92 2.00 26.17
C LEU A 179 8.25 1.79 25.44
N ALA A 180 8.25 1.93 24.10
CA ALA A 180 9.41 1.67 23.25
C ALA A 180 10.67 2.45 23.67
N VAL A 181 10.53 3.71 24.06
CA VAL A 181 11.68 4.56 24.48
C VAL A 181 12.32 4.11 25.78
N GLN A 182 11.69 3.20 26.53
CA GLN A 182 12.21 2.65 27.76
C GLN A 182 12.53 1.15 27.63
N ASN A 183 11.70 0.40 26.91
CA ASN A 183 11.87 -1.06 26.78
C ASN A 183 11.16 -1.59 25.50
N GLY A 184 11.94 -2.17 24.60
CA GLY A 184 11.41 -2.74 23.35
C GLY A 184 10.51 -3.97 23.57
N ASP A 185 10.77 -4.77 24.60
CA ASP A 185 9.93 -5.95 24.91
C ASP A 185 8.55 -5.53 25.43
N ALA A 186 8.49 -4.44 26.21
CA ALA A 186 7.21 -3.86 26.64
C ALA A 186 6.39 -3.35 25.45
N TYR A 187 7.03 -2.71 24.47
CA TYR A 187 6.38 -2.32 23.21
C TYR A 187 5.80 -3.53 22.47
N TRP A 188 6.60 -4.61 22.34
CA TRP A 188 6.14 -5.77 21.60
C TRP A 188 5.03 -6.52 22.34
N GLU A 189 5.05 -6.55 23.64
CA GLU A 189 3.95 -7.14 24.43
C GLU A 189 2.67 -6.30 24.30
N PHE A 190 2.80 -4.97 24.25
CA PHE A 190 1.68 -4.09 23.92
C PHE A 190 1.12 -4.37 22.54
N ALA A 191 1.96 -4.48 21.51
CA ALA A 191 1.54 -4.81 20.16
C ALA A 191 0.82 -6.17 20.07
N ASP A 192 1.38 -7.19 20.74
CA ASP A 192 0.77 -8.52 20.82
C ASP A 192 -0.63 -8.46 21.46
N TYR A 193 -0.76 -7.73 22.58
CA TYR A 193 -2.03 -7.61 23.28
C TYR A 193 -3.08 -6.85 22.45
N ILE A 194 -2.73 -5.67 21.95
CA ILE A 194 -3.68 -4.81 21.20
C ILE A 194 -4.21 -5.56 19.98
N HIS A 195 -3.33 -6.16 19.17
CA HIS A 195 -3.76 -6.88 17.98
C HIS A 195 -4.62 -8.11 18.29
N ALA A 196 -4.40 -8.75 19.43
CA ALA A 196 -5.24 -9.88 19.84
C ALA A 196 -6.60 -9.43 20.42
N ASN A 197 -6.69 -8.22 21.00
CA ASN A 197 -7.81 -7.79 21.84
C ASN A 197 -8.50 -6.48 21.37
N GLN A 198 -8.45 -6.14 20.08
CA GLN A 198 -9.08 -4.91 19.55
C GLN A 198 -10.56 -4.77 19.97
N LYS A 199 -11.29 -5.88 20.05
CA LYS A 199 -12.71 -5.86 20.48
C LYS A 199 -12.88 -5.45 21.94
N GLU A 200 -11.94 -5.82 22.81
CA GLU A 200 -11.93 -5.45 24.22
C GLU A 200 -11.62 -3.95 24.36
N ILE A 201 -10.65 -3.45 23.62
CA ILE A 201 -10.35 -2.01 23.57
C ILE A 201 -11.56 -1.22 23.09
N ASN A 202 -12.22 -1.66 22.03
CA ASN A 202 -13.43 -1.02 21.49
C ASN A 202 -14.57 -0.98 22.50
N GLY A 203 -14.75 -2.03 23.30
CA GLY A 203 -15.91 -2.19 24.17
C GLY A 203 -17.23 -2.25 23.40
N GLU A 204 -18.34 -2.34 24.13
CA GLU A 204 -19.67 -2.47 23.52
C GLU A 204 -20.20 -1.16 22.93
N LYS A 205 -19.87 -0.02 23.53
CA LYS A 205 -20.45 1.29 23.22
C LYS A 205 -19.61 2.17 22.30
N ARG A 206 -18.40 1.75 21.94
CA ARG A 206 -17.48 2.58 21.14
C ARG A 206 -17.33 3.99 21.72
N ASP A 207 -17.02 4.07 23.01
CA ASP A 207 -16.81 5.31 23.74
C ASP A 207 -15.31 5.61 23.76
N ILE A 208 -14.90 6.68 23.08
CA ILE A 208 -13.49 7.00 22.85
C ILE A 208 -12.71 7.28 24.15
N ASP A 209 -13.34 7.91 25.14
CA ASP A 209 -12.66 8.20 26.42
C ASP A 209 -12.38 6.90 27.20
N GLN A 210 -13.31 5.93 27.11
CA GLN A 210 -13.09 4.61 27.70
C GLN A 210 -12.08 3.79 26.90
N GLU A 211 -12.05 3.90 25.59
CA GLU A 211 -11.06 3.25 24.72
C GLU A 211 -9.66 3.76 25.06
N TYR A 212 -9.47 5.08 25.16
CA TYR A 212 -8.20 5.68 25.63
C TYR A 212 -7.82 5.23 27.04
N GLY A 213 -8.80 5.23 27.96
CA GLY A 213 -8.56 4.77 29.33
C GLY A 213 -8.07 3.32 29.43
N ARG A 214 -8.57 2.42 28.57
CA ARG A 214 -8.09 1.01 28.52
C ARG A 214 -6.69 0.91 27.94
N ILE A 215 -6.37 1.70 26.90
CA ILE A 215 -5.03 1.76 26.31
C ILE A 215 -4.02 2.29 27.30
N ASP A 216 -4.32 3.41 27.96
CA ASP A 216 -3.50 3.99 29.03
C ASP A 216 -3.25 3.00 30.16
N GLN A 217 -4.28 2.28 30.59
CA GLN A 217 -4.17 1.30 31.68
C GLN A 217 -3.26 0.14 31.28
N LEU A 218 -3.46 -0.41 30.08
CA LEU A 218 -2.59 -1.45 29.51
C LEU A 218 -1.13 -0.99 29.49
N THR A 219 -0.89 0.25 29.03
CA THR A 219 0.44 0.85 28.94
C THR A 219 1.11 0.92 30.34
N ARG A 220 0.37 1.35 31.37
CA ARG A 220 0.86 1.38 32.75
C ARG A 220 1.12 -0.01 33.34
N ASP A 221 0.23 -0.96 33.06
CA ASP A 221 0.38 -2.34 33.55
C ASP A 221 1.63 -2.99 32.96
N LEU A 222 1.85 -2.81 31.65
CA LEU A 222 3.07 -3.26 30.99
C LEU A 222 4.32 -2.54 31.47
N GLY A 223 4.21 -1.23 31.69
CA GLY A 223 5.31 -0.45 32.31
C GLY A 223 5.70 -1.00 33.67
N THR A 224 4.72 -1.33 34.49
CA THR A 224 4.95 -1.95 35.85
C THR A 224 5.56 -3.34 35.70
N LYS A 225 5.01 -4.18 34.79
CA LYS A 225 5.51 -5.53 34.54
C LYS A 225 6.97 -5.55 34.09
N HIS A 226 7.36 -4.62 33.25
CA HIS A 226 8.72 -4.50 32.71
C HIS A 226 9.65 -3.62 33.54
N GLY A 227 9.18 -3.12 34.72
CA GLY A 227 9.99 -2.31 35.63
C GLY A 227 10.42 -0.96 35.07
N LEU A 228 9.58 -0.32 34.28
CA LEU A 228 9.85 0.98 33.69
C LEU A 228 9.77 2.10 34.72
N ASP A 229 10.38 3.25 34.41
CA ASP A 229 10.23 4.47 35.17
C ASP A 229 8.78 4.99 35.09
N ALA A 230 7.97 4.69 36.11
CA ALA A 230 6.56 5.01 36.15
C ALA A 230 6.26 6.52 35.98
N PRO A 231 6.94 7.43 36.72
CA PRO A 231 6.78 8.88 36.55
C PRO A 231 7.05 9.34 35.10
N ARG A 232 8.09 8.79 34.45
CA ARG A 232 8.43 9.12 33.08
C ARG A 232 7.39 8.56 32.09
N LEU A 233 6.91 7.34 32.34
CA LEU A 233 5.86 6.72 31.53
C LEU A 233 4.54 7.51 31.64
N ASP A 234 4.11 7.85 32.86
CA ASP A 234 2.90 8.64 33.09
C ASP A 234 2.98 10.03 32.45
N ALA A 235 4.13 10.68 32.51
CA ALA A 235 4.33 11.96 31.84
C ALA A 235 4.22 11.84 30.31
N CYS A 236 4.72 10.74 29.73
CA CYS A 236 4.64 10.46 28.30
C CYS A 236 3.19 10.21 27.87
N ILE A 237 2.48 9.30 28.55
CA ILE A 237 1.05 9.00 28.32
C ILE A 237 0.22 10.27 28.39
N LYS A 238 0.40 11.07 29.45
CA LYS A 238 -0.36 12.30 29.66
C LYS A 238 -0.08 13.38 28.59
N LYS A 239 1.15 13.43 28.08
CA LYS A 239 1.55 14.43 27.08
C LYS A 239 0.94 14.15 25.72
N GLN A 240 0.76 12.89 25.34
CA GLN A 240 0.25 12.47 24.02
C GLN A 240 0.96 13.17 22.86
N ASP A 241 2.31 13.17 22.90
CA ASP A 241 3.13 13.76 21.84
C ASP A 241 3.16 12.85 20.61
N ASP A 242 2.37 13.19 19.61
CA ASP A 242 2.21 12.42 18.37
C ASP A 242 3.28 12.71 17.29
N SER A 243 4.28 13.53 17.60
CA SER A 243 5.29 13.98 16.62
C SER A 243 6.04 12.84 15.95
N VAL A 244 6.40 11.80 16.70
CA VAL A 244 7.09 10.60 16.18
C VAL A 244 6.16 9.80 15.26
N VAL A 245 4.89 9.66 15.64
CA VAL A 245 3.88 8.96 14.83
C VAL A 245 3.64 9.71 13.53
N ARG A 246 3.45 11.04 13.58
CA ARG A 246 3.27 11.87 12.39
C ARG A 246 4.48 11.85 11.47
N ALA A 247 5.69 11.82 12.00
CA ALA A 247 6.90 11.67 11.19
C ALA A 247 6.92 10.33 10.45
N SER A 248 6.49 9.24 11.11
CA SER A 248 6.35 7.93 10.48
C SER A 248 5.27 7.91 9.39
N MET A 249 4.12 8.56 9.65
CA MET A 249 3.05 8.70 8.64
C MET A 249 3.54 9.48 7.41
N ALA A 250 4.20 10.63 7.64
CA ALA A 250 4.72 11.45 6.54
C ALA A 250 5.77 10.71 5.69
N GLU A 251 6.60 9.86 6.30
CA GLU A 251 7.50 8.96 5.58
C GLU A 251 6.71 7.93 4.76
N GLY A 252 5.67 7.33 5.35
CA GLY A 252 4.79 6.39 4.67
C GLY A 252 4.08 7.03 3.47
N ASP A 253 3.61 8.27 3.60
CA ASP A 253 3.00 9.04 2.49
C ASP A 253 4.00 9.23 1.33
N GLN A 254 5.27 9.54 1.63
CA GLN A 254 6.33 9.66 0.62
C GLN A 254 6.64 8.34 -0.09
N LEU A 255 6.45 7.22 0.60
CA LEU A 255 6.56 5.86 0.05
C LEU A 255 5.28 5.42 -0.69
N GLY A 256 4.27 6.30 -0.78
CA GLY A 256 2.99 6.02 -1.43
C GLY A 256 2.13 5.01 -0.67
N ILE A 257 2.27 4.92 0.65
CA ILE A 257 1.41 4.09 1.49
C ILE A 257 0.05 4.78 1.62
N ASP A 258 -1.02 4.04 1.33
CA ASP A 258 -2.41 4.49 1.37
C ASP A 258 -3.32 3.57 2.18
N SER A 259 -2.76 2.48 2.70
CA SER A 259 -3.49 1.45 3.44
C SER A 259 -2.57 0.67 4.37
N THR A 260 -3.17 0.08 5.42
CA THR A 260 -2.45 -0.75 6.40
C THR A 260 -3.05 -2.17 6.46
N PRO A 261 -2.21 -3.17 6.74
CA PRO A 261 -0.76 -3.10 6.84
C PRO A 261 -0.11 -2.89 5.46
N THR A 262 1.01 -2.19 5.41
CA THR A 262 1.92 -2.21 4.26
C THR A 262 3.31 -2.59 4.74
N MET A 263 3.89 -3.62 4.14
CA MET A 263 5.21 -4.12 4.51
C MET A 263 6.23 -3.93 3.41
N PHE A 264 7.49 -3.85 3.82
CA PHE A 264 8.66 -3.92 2.94
C PHE A 264 9.57 -5.03 3.45
N VAL A 265 9.84 -6.01 2.60
CA VAL A 265 10.80 -7.10 2.87
C VAL A 265 12.04 -6.85 2.02
N ASN A 266 13.11 -6.35 2.64
CA ASN A 266 14.30 -5.87 1.91
C ASN A 266 13.93 -5.02 0.67
N GLY A 267 12.95 -4.10 0.82
CA GLY A 267 12.51 -3.19 -0.23
C GLY A 267 11.38 -3.71 -1.12
N GLU A 268 11.05 -5.00 -1.10
CA GLU A 268 9.88 -5.51 -1.81
C GLU A 268 8.60 -5.17 -1.05
N ARG A 269 7.72 -4.37 -1.68
CA ARG A 269 6.46 -3.90 -1.08
C ARG A 269 5.36 -4.94 -1.12
N ILE A 270 4.67 -5.10 0.00
CA ILE A 270 3.46 -5.93 0.15
C ILE A 270 2.37 -5.03 0.74
N ALA A 271 1.32 -4.76 -0.03
CA ALA A 271 0.18 -3.99 0.43
C ALA A 271 -0.95 -4.92 0.93
N GLY A 272 -1.50 -4.60 2.11
CA GLY A 272 -2.55 -5.38 2.74
C GLY A 272 -2.05 -6.62 3.48
N ALA A 273 -2.99 -7.32 4.14
CA ALA A 273 -2.68 -8.55 4.86
C ALA A 273 -2.42 -9.70 3.88
N ALA A 274 -1.19 -10.21 3.88
CA ALA A 274 -0.78 -11.35 3.06
C ALA A 274 -1.00 -12.69 3.80
N SER A 275 -1.17 -13.76 3.03
CA SER A 275 -1.18 -15.11 3.58
C SER A 275 0.22 -15.54 4.02
N GLU A 276 0.29 -16.52 4.94
CA GLU A 276 1.57 -17.09 5.38
C GLU A 276 2.41 -17.62 4.21
N ASP A 277 1.80 -18.32 3.26
CA ASP A 277 2.51 -18.86 2.08
C ASP A 277 3.08 -17.76 1.18
N ALA A 278 2.35 -16.65 1.01
CA ALA A 278 2.83 -15.49 0.26
C ALA A 278 4.03 -14.85 0.96
N LEU A 279 3.95 -14.65 2.29
CA LEU A 279 5.05 -14.12 3.08
C LEU A 279 6.28 -15.02 3.04
N ARG A 280 6.09 -16.33 3.20
CA ARG A 280 7.17 -17.32 3.08
C ARG A 280 7.88 -17.20 1.75
N SER A 281 7.13 -17.14 0.65
CA SER A 281 7.70 -17.05 -0.70
C SER A 281 8.56 -15.79 -0.88
N ILE A 282 8.15 -14.68 -0.30
CA ILE A 282 8.87 -13.41 -0.38
C ILE A 282 10.11 -13.43 0.51
N ILE A 283 9.98 -13.92 1.75
CA ILE A 283 11.10 -14.04 2.68
C ILE A 283 12.16 -15.01 2.15
N ASP A 284 11.73 -16.16 1.59
CA ASP A 284 12.64 -17.14 0.99
C ASP A 284 13.42 -16.55 -0.18
N ARG A 285 12.79 -15.71 -0.99
CA ARG A 285 13.47 -14.98 -2.07
C ARG A 285 14.47 -13.98 -1.48
N ALA A 286 14.05 -13.14 -0.55
CA ALA A 286 14.92 -12.15 0.09
C ALA A 286 16.13 -12.80 0.78
N LEU A 287 15.96 -13.97 1.42
CA LEU A 287 17.07 -14.75 2.00
C LEU A 287 18.06 -15.22 0.93
N LYS A 288 17.55 -15.77 -0.18
CA LYS A 288 18.40 -16.21 -1.30
C LYS A 288 19.18 -15.05 -1.92
N ASP A 289 18.51 -13.91 -2.12
CA ASP A 289 19.13 -12.69 -2.66
C ASP A 289 20.21 -12.14 -1.70
N ALA A 290 20.02 -12.33 -0.39
CA ALA A 290 21.01 -12.01 0.65
C ALA A 290 22.11 -13.06 0.81
N GLY A 291 22.11 -14.15 -0.01
CA GLY A 291 23.08 -15.25 0.05
C GLY A 291 22.86 -16.22 1.22
N GLU A 292 21.64 -16.31 1.72
CA GLU A 292 21.26 -17.24 2.80
C GLU A 292 20.33 -18.34 2.29
N ASN A 293 20.31 -19.47 3.00
CA ASN A 293 19.40 -20.56 2.69
C ASN A 293 18.13 -20.40 3.53
N PRO A 294 16.93 -20.40 2.91
CA PRO A 294 15.68 -20.45 3.65
C PRO A 294 15.59 -21.71 4.53
N PRO A 295 14.92 -21.65 5.67
CA PRO A 295 14.68 -22.80 6.51
C PRO A 295 13.81 -23.83 5.75
N PRO A 296 13.94 -25.14 6.04
CA PRO A 296 13.09 -26.13 5.43
C PRO A 296 11.63 -25.87 5.79
N LEU A 297 10.75 -26.07 4.82
CA LEU A 297 9.31 -25.94 5.07
C LEU A 297 8.89 -26.86 6.23
N PRO A 298 8.04 -26.39 7.15
CA PRO A 298 7.43 -27.27 8.14
C PRO A 298 6.77 -28.42 7.41
N LYS A 299 7.02 -29.65 7.85
CA LYS A 299 6.34 -30.83 7.27
C LYS A 299 4.84 -30.56 7.38
N SER A 300 4.19 -30.39 6.24
CA SER A 300 2.75 -30.14 6.16
C SER A 300 2.03 -31.27 6.90
N SER A 301 1.17 -30.91 7.86
CA SER A 301 0.24 -31.86 8.49
C SER A 301 -0.88 -32.29 7.52
N ALA A 302 -0.79 -31.99 6.26
CA ALA A 302 -1.73 -32.33 5.20
C ALA A 302 -1.47 -33.71 4.58
N SER A 303 -1.12 -34.73 5.40
CA SER A 303 -1.16 -36.15 5.02
C SER A 303 -2.19 -36.88 5.83
N GLN A 304 -3.35 -36.29 6.11
CA GLN A 304 -4.49 -37.07 6.60
C GLN A 304 -5.48 -37.25 5.45
N SER A 305 -5.26 -38.38 4.79
CA SER A 305 -6.25 -39.26 4.16
C SER A 305 -7.29 -38.63 3.22
N MET A 306 -6.96 -38.58 1.95
CA MET A 306 -7.94 -39.11 1.00
C MET A 306 -7.81 -40.63 0.99
N ALA A 307 -8.57 -41.33 1.85
CA ALA A 307 -8.86 -42.73 1.68
C ALA A 307 -9.65 -42.87 0.35
N PRO A 308 -9.31 -43.82 -0.52
CA PRO A 308 -10.06 -44.02 -1.74
C PRO A 308 -11.49 -44.45 -1.37
N ALA A 309 -12.47 -43.70 -1.88
CA ALA A 309 -13.87 -44.08 -1.80
C ALA A 309 -14.02 -45.45 -2.50
N THR A 310 -14.32 -46.48 -1.75
CA THR A 310 -14.73 -47.80 -2.27
C THR A 310 -16.00 -47.61 -3.08
N SER A 311 -15.92 -47.96 -4.35
CA SER A 311 -17.05 -48.04 -5.28
C SER A 311 -18.04 -49.06 -4.77
N GLY A 312 -19.10 -48.61 -4.08
CA GLY A 312 -20.28 -49.41 -3.79
C GLY A 312 -21.16 -49.51 -5.04
N GLN A 313 -21.32 -50.70 -5.55
CA GLN A 313 -22.22 -51.05 -6.64
C GLN A 313 -23.65 -50.64 -6.28
N SER A 314 -24.27 -49.80 -7.09
CA SER A 314 -25.72 -49.56 -7.08
C SER A 314 -26.43 -50.58 -7.98
N GLY A 315 -27.22 -51.47 -7.36
CA GLY A 315 -28.23 -52.26 -8.04
C GLY A 315 -29.45 -51.39 -8.42
N PRO A 316 -30.24 -51.83 -9.43
CA PRO A 316 -31.30 -51.00 -10.00
C PRO A 316 -32.56 -51.02 -9.12
N GLN A 317 -33.07 -49.84 -8.76
CA GLN A 317 -34.41 -49.69 -8.20
C GLN A 317 -35.37 -49.15 -9.25
N THR A 318 -36.41 -49.97 -9.47
CA THR A 318 -37.55 -49.76 -10.34
C THR A 318 -38.38 -48.56 -9.96
N ALA A 319 -38.84 -47.89 -11.01
CA ALA A 319 -39.85 -46.81 -10.95
C ALA A 319 -41.19 -47.32 -10.38
N ASN A 320 -41.81 -46.55 -9.50
CA ASN A 320 -43.26 -46.59 -9.35
C ASN A 320 -43.83 -45.17 -9.25
N SER A 321 -44.70 -44.90 -10.21
CA SER A 321 -45.54 -43.72 -10.34
C SER A 321 -46.64 -43.70 -9.30
N GLN A 322 -46.98 -42.56 -8.71
CA GLN A 322 -48.38 -42.15 -8.45
C GLN A 322 -48.43 -40.70 -7.92
N ARG A 323 -48.99 -39.78 -8.72
CA ARG A 323 -49.82 -38.67 -8.22
C ARG A 323 -51.23 -39.24 -7.95
N PRO A 324 -52.20 -38.64 -7.23
CA PRO A 324 -52.52 -37.21 -7.23
C PRO A 324 -52.98 -36.66 -5.85
N HIS A 325 -53.01 -35.43 -5.64
CA HIS A 325 -54.07 -34.41 -5.48
C HIS A 325 -53.49 -33.15 -4.89
#